data_4b7119b57d05162d8c87b59f7bd03331
#
_entry.id   4b7119b57d05162d8c87b59f7bd03331
#
_cell.length_a   1.000
_cell.length_b   1.000
_cell.length_c   1.000
_cell.angle_alpha   90.00
_cell.angle_beta   90.00
_cell.angle_gamma   90.00
#
_symmetry.space_group_name_H-M   'P 1'
#
loop_
_entity.id
_entity.type
_entity.pdbx_description
1 polymer ?
#
loop_
_entity_poly.entity_id
_entity_poly.type
_entity_poly.pdbx_seq_one_letter_code
_entity_poly.pdbx_strand_id
1 'polypeptide(L)'
;MKFAVVMLLAATSLTTSMSTFWHETNSRAATARGRKAFEEKRYAEAAQAFAKAHELAPSPRTAFNLGTAQIAAGQRAEGSATLASVVKFPELRADALYNRGNSAFAAKALDHAIRDYTDALRANPQHAAAKRNLELALTRRRQQQQQQQSSQNQQQQQQGQTPQKPQPAPSQGQQKPKPGQLDLEALLRSVQQQEQDELRRMKAKSNSDGRVGW
;
A
#
# COMPACT_ATOMS: atom_id res chain seq x y z
N MET A 1 54.47 25.25 -7.80
CA MET A 1 53.25 24.60 -8.37
C MET A 1 52.55 23.60 -7.48
N LYS A 2 53.20 22.80 -6.64
CA LYS A 2 52.55 21.78 -5.79
C LYS A 2 51.60 22.36 -4.69
N PHE A 3 51.88 23.53 -4.13
CA PHE A 3 51.04 24.17 -3.10
C PHE A 3 49.74 24.76 -3.64
N ALA A 4 49.69 25.24 -4.87
CA ALA A 4 48.49 25.80 -5.50
C ALA A 4 47.43 24.72 -5.80
N VAL A 5 47.86 23.51 -6.15
CA VAL A 5 46.98 22.38 -6.44
C VAL A 5 46.32 21.85 -5.14
N VAL A 6 47.05 21.80 -4.02
CA VAL A 6 46.53 21.37 -2.73
C VAL A 6 45.49 22.36 -2.17
N MET A 7 45.71 23.66 -2.31
CA MET A 7 44.73 24.70 -1.90
C MET A 7 43.46 24.66 -2.74
N LEU A 8 43.55 24.37 -4.05
CA LEU A 8 42.42 24.28 -4.96
C LEU A 8 41.52 23.06 -4.61
N LEU A 9 42.14 21.91 -4.27
CA LEU A 9 41.43 20.69 -3.87
C LEU A 9 40.75 20.84 -2.49
N ALA A 10 41.37 21.57 -1.57
CA ALA A 10 40.77 21.84 -0.25
C ALA A 10 39.58 22.82 -0.35
N ALA A 11 39.64 23.81 -1.21
CA ALA A 11 38.53 24.77 -1.42
C ALA A 11 37.31 24.09 -2.05
N THR A 12 37.51 23.17 -3.00
CA THR A 12 36.40 22.42 -3.63
C THR A 12 35.69 21.46 -2.68
N SER A 13 36.42 20.86 -1.74
CA SER A 13 35.84 19.95 -0.75
C SER A 13 34.98 20.69 0.31
N LEU A 14 35.40 21.87 0.72
CA LEU A 14 34.65 22.72 1.66
C LEU A 14 33.35 23.26 1.05
N THR A 15 33.37 23.73 -0.19
CA THR A 15 32.16 24.23 -0.86
C THR A 15 31.13 23.13 -1.10
N THR A 16 31.57 21.92 -1.46
CA THR A 16 30.70 20.76 -1.63
C THR A 16 30.06 20.37 -0.28
N SER A 17 30.79 20.35 0.80
CA SER A 17 30.29 20.04 2.13
C SER A 17 29.24 21.05 2.63
N MET A 18 29.45 22.33 2.41
CA MET A 18 28.49 23.38 2.78
C MET A 18 27.20 23.29 1.94
N SER A 19 27.32 23.02 0.67
CA SER A 19 26.16 22.86 -0.23
C SER A 19 25.29 21.68 0.16
N THR A 20 25.88 20.51 0.44
CA THR A 20 25.12 19.33 0.91
C THR A 20 24.46 19.56 2.25
N PHE A 21 25.13 20.18 3.20
CA PHE A 21 24.55 20.54 4.50
C PHE A 21 23.35 21.49 4.36
N TRP A 22 23.45 22.49 3.47
CA TRP A 22 22.34 23.40 3.17
C TRP A 22 21.14 22.67 2.56
N HIS A 23 21.37 21.78 1.60
CA HIS A 23 20.33 20.97 0.96
C HIS A 23 19.64 20.06 1.97
N GLU A 24 20.36 19.38 2.82
CA GLU A 24 19.79 18.51 3.86
C GLU A 24 18.94 19.30 4.86
N THR A 25 19.45 20.44 5.34
CA THR A 25 18.74 21.29 6.31
C THR A 25 17.43 21.81 5.73
N ASN A 26 17.45 22.29 4.50
CA ASN A 26 16.24 22.78 3.81
C ASN A 26 15.28 21.63 3.45
N SER A 27 15.78 20.45 3.13
CA SER A 27 14.95 19.24 2.92
C SER A 27 14.21 18.85 4.20
N ARG A 28 14.89 18.85 5.35
CA ARG A 28 14.26 18.59 6.66
C ARG A 28 13.17 19.62 6.97
N ALA A 29 13.43 20.90 6.74
CA ALA A 29 12.45 21.98 6.94
C ALA A 29 11.24 21.81 6.00
N ALA A 30 11.48 21.46 4.72
CA ALA A 30 10.41 21.17 3.77
C ALA A 30 9.60 19.92 4.18
N THR A 31 10.26 18.88 4.66
CA THR A 31 9.62 17.66 5.20
C THR A 31 8.72 18.00 6.41
N ALA A 32 9.19 18.84 7.32
CA ALA A 32 8.40 19.26 8.49
C ALA A 32 7.15 20.05 8.07
N ARG A 33 7.28 20.98 7.10
CA ARG A 33 6.12 21.69 6.52
C ARG A 33 5.14 20.73 5.85
N GLY A 34 5.64 19.77 5.08
CA GLY A 34 4.82 18.77 4.42
C GLY A 34 4.03 17.91 5.42
N ARG A 35 4.64 17.47 6.52
CA ARG A 35 3.94 16.74 7.58
C ARG A 35 2.85 17.56 8.22
N LYS A 36 3.15 18.81 8.61
CA LYS A 36 2.16 19.73 9.19
C LYS A 36 0.97 19.92 8.24
N ALA A 37 1.22 20.22 6.98
CA ALA A 37 0.16 20.36 5.97
C ALA A 37 -0.66 19.07 5.79
N PHE A 38 -0.01 17.91 5.84
CA PHE A 38 -0.67 16.60 5.72
C PHE A 38 -1.60 16.32 6.91
N GLU A 39 -1.14 16.58 8.14
CA GLU A 39 -1.93 16.48 9.38
C GLU A 39 -3.15 17.39 9.36
N GLU A 40 -3.00 18.60 8.82
CA GLU A 40 -4.07 19.58 8.62
C GLU A 40 -4.94 19.27 7.38
N LYS A 41 -4.74 18.13 6.71
CA LYS A 41 -5.45 17.67 5.49
C LYS A 41 -5.29 18.62 4.29
N ARG A 42 -4.30 19.48 4.31
CA ARG A 42 -3.91 20.35 3.18
C ARG A 42 -2.99 19.59 2.24
N TYR A 43 -3.54 18.51 1.62
CA TYR A 43 -2.76 17.51 0.91
C TYR A 43 -2.01 18.03 -0.31
N ALA A 44 -2.56 19.02 -1.02
CA ALA A 44 -1.87 19.65 -2.16
C ALA A 44 -0.61 20.42 -1.70
N GLU A 45 -0.70 21.16 -0.61
CA GLU A 45 0.46 21.84 -0.01
C GLU A 45 1.47 20.83 0.56
N ALA A 46 0.99 19.75 1.16
CA ALA A 46 1.85 18.67 1.63
C ALA A 46 2.65 18.05 0.47
N ALA A 47 1.99 17.76 -0.65
CA ALA A 47 2.65 17.24 -1.84
C ALA A 47 3.72 18.18 -2.38
N GLN A 48 3.45 19.49 -2.47
CA GLN A 48 4.43 20.49 -2.88
C GLN A 48 5.63 20.56 -1.93
N ALA A 49 5.38 20.56 -0.62
CA ALA A 49 6.44 20.61 0.38
C ALA A 49 7.31 19.34 0.36
N PHE A 50 6.70 18.15 0.20
CA PHE A 50 7.45 16.91 0.06
C PHE A 50 8.19 16.79 -1.28
N ALA A 51 7.63 17.37 -2.36
CA ALA A 51 8.34 17.46 -3.64
C ALA A 51 9.62 18.29 -3.48
N LYS A 52 9.52 19.43 -2.81
CA LYS A 52 10.69 20.27 -2.49
C LYS A 52 11.71 19.55 -1.60
N ALA A 53 11.23 18.80 -0.61
CA ALA A 53 12.12 17.99 0.22
C ALA A 53 12.86 16.92 -0.60
N HIS A 54 12.16 16.24 -1.51
CA HIS A 54 12.73 15.22 -2.38
C HIS A 54 13.72 15.81 -3.41
N GLU A 55 13.42 16.97 -3.97
CA GLU A 55 14.32 17.70 -4.87
C GLU A 55 15.64 18.05 -4.18
N LEU A 56 15.56 18.58 -2.95
CA LEU A 56 16.73 19.03 -2.18
C LEU A 56 17.61 17.87 -1.68
N ALA A 57 16.98 16.78 -1.21
CA ALA A 57 17.66 15.58 -0.73
C ALA A 57 16.88 14.31 -1.13
N PRO A 58 17.08 13.79 -2.33
CA PRO A 58 16.44 12.57 -2.79
C PRO A 58 16.75 11.40 -1.88
N SER A 59 15.70 10.73 -1.39
CA SER A 59 15.82 9.52 -0.58
C SER A 59 14.54 8.67 -0.70
N PRO A 60 14.59 7.37 -0.36
CA PRO A 60 13.39 6.54 -0.32
C PRO A 60 12.29 7.13 0.58
N ARG A 61 12.68 7.72 1.70
CA ARG A 61 11.76 8.34 2.66
C ARG A 61 11.08 9.59 2.12
N THR A 62 11.84 10.48 1.44
CA THR A 62 11.25 11.68 0.84
C THR A 62 10.34 11.33 -0.34
N ALA A 63 10.71 10.31 -1.15
CA ALA A 63 9.85 9.79 -2.20
C ALA A 63 8.56 9.14 -1.64
N PHE A 64 8.65 8.38 -0.55
CA PHE A 64 7.49 7.80 0.12
C PHE A 64 6.51 8.88 0.61
N ASN A 65 7.02 9.91 1.28
CA ASN A 65 6.19 11.01 1.77
C ASN A 65 5.51 11.75 0.61
N LEU A 66 6.27 12.03 -0.46
CA LEU A 66 5.74 12.67 -1.67
C LEU A 66 4.62 11.84 -2.29
N GLY A 67 4.87 10.56 -2.59
CA GLY A 67 3.88 9.70 -3.23
C GLY A 67 2.62 9.52 -2.38
N THR A 68 2.76 9.43 -1.06
CA THR A 68 1.63 9.37 -0.12
C THR A 68 0.80 10.66 -0.17
N ALA A 69 1.44 11.83 -0.16
CA ALA A 69 0.76 13.11 -0.22
C ALA A 69 0.10 13.36 -1.61
N GLN A 70 0.74 12.94 -2.69
CA GLN A 70 0.18 12.98 -4.04
C GLN A 70 -1.13 12.18 -4.13
N ILE A 71 -1.16 10.95 -3.60
CA ILE A 71 -2.39 10.14 -3.56
C ILE A 71 -3.48 10.85 -2.75
N ALA A 72 -3.14 11.37 -1.59
CA ALA A 72 -4.08 12.09 -0.74
C ALA A 72 -4.61 13.38 -1.39
N ALA A 73 -3.78 14.05 -2.20
CA ALA A 73 -4.15 15.23 -2.99
C ALA A 73 -4.98 14.89 -4.26
N GLY A 74 -5.27 13.61 -4.52
CA GLY A 74 -6.02 13.17 -5.70
C GLY A 74 -5.15 12.90 -6.94
N GLN A 75 -3.84 13.14 -6.87
CA GLN A 75 -2.85 12.86 -7.92
C GLN A 75 -2.47 11.37 -7.90
N ARG A 76 -3.46 10.49 -8.15
CA ARG A 76 -3.33 9.04 -7.89
C ARG A 76 -2.31 8.36 -8.79
N ALA A 77 -2.23 8.74 -10.06
CA ALA A 77 -1.31 8.13 -11.01
C ALA A 77 0.15 8.45 -10.65
N GLU A 78 0.44 9.72 -10.42
CA GLU A 78 1.77 10.22 -10.03
C GLU A 78 2.21 9.63 -8.69
N GLY A 79 1.33 9.68 -7.69
CA GLY A 79 1.63 9.15 -6.36
C GLY A 79 1.86 7.64 -6.38
N SER A 80 1.08 6.88 -7.16
CA SER A 80 1.29 5.44 -7.32
C SER A 80 2.60 5.13 -8.03
N ALA A 81 3.00 5.91 -9.04
CA ALA A 81 4.29 5.77 -9.72
C ALA A 81 5.46 6.12 -8.77
N THR A 82 5.33 7.20 -8.01
CA THR A 82 6.32 7.59 -6.99
C THR A 82 6.50 6.49 -5.95
N LEU A 83 5.41 5.94 -5.40
CA LEU A 83 5.48 4.84 -4.43
C LEU A 83 6.03 3.54 -5.04
N ALA A 84 5.80 3.28 -6.34
CA ALA A 84 6.36 2.10 -6.99
C ALA A 84 7.90 2.10 -6.97
N SER A 85 8.54 3.27 -7.06
CA SER A 85 10.00 3.41 -6.95
C SER A 85 10.54 3.04 -5.56
N VAL A 86 9.67 3.10 -4.55
CA VAL A 86 10.00 2.87 -3.13
C VAL A 86 9.85 1.40 -2.71
N VAL A 87 9.06 0.61 -3.43
CA VAL A 87 8.76 -0.80 -3.10
C VAL A 87 10.01 -1.68 -3.00
N LYS A 88 11.10 -1.33 -3.68
CA LYS A 88 12.37 -2.05 -3.60
C LYS A 88 13.07 -1.93 -2.23
N PHE A 89 12.71 -0.94 -1.41
CA PHE A 89 13.28 -0.72 -0.08
C PHE A 89 12.48 -1.45 0.98
N PRO A 90 13.06 -2.47 1.65
CA PRO A 90 12.32 -3.35 2.57
C PRO A 90 11.57 -2.62 3.68
N GLU A 91 12.18 -1.57 4.24
CA GLU A 91 11.65 -0.78 5.37
C GLU A 91 10.43 0.07 5.03
N LEU A 92 10.18 0.33 3.74
CA LEU A 92 9.04 1.12 3.26
C LEU A 92 8.08 0.30 2.38
N ARG A 93 8.48 -0.93 2.02
CA ARG A 93 7.76 -1.76 1.04
C ARG A 93 6.31 -1.97 1.43
N ALA A 94 6.06 -2.42 2.65
CA ALA A 94 4.70 -2.75 3.09
C ALA A 94 3.79 -1.51 3.07
N ASP A 95 4.26 -0.39 3.60
CA ASP A 95 3.49 0.86 3.65
C ASP A 95 3.28 1.46 2.25
N ALA A 96 4.28 1.39 1.37
CA ALA A 96 4.17 1.87 0.00
C ALA A 96 3.14 1.05 -0.80
N LEU A 97 3.16 -0.28 -0.68
CA LEU A 97 2.17 -1.17 -1.29
C LEU A 97 0.78 -0.93 -0.70
N TYR A 98 0.66 -0.78 0.61
CA TYR A 98 -0.60 -0.46 1.25
C TYR A 98 -1.21 0.85 0.72
N ASN A 99 -0.43 1.92 0.61
CA ASN A 99 -0.90 3.21 0.10
C ASN A 99 -1.28 3.14 -1.39
N ARG A 100 -0.54 2.38 -2.20
CA ARG A 100 -0.93 2.10 -3.60
C ARG A 100 -2.23 1.31 -3.67
N GLY A 101 -2.39 0.29 -2.83
CA GLY A 101 -3.61 -0.47 -2.70
C GLY A 101 -4.81 0.41 -2.35
N ASN A 102 -4.64 1.37 -1.43
CA ASN A 102 -5.68 2.35 -1.09
C ASN A 102 -6.06 3.22 -2.30
N SER A 103 -5.07 3.68 -3.06
CA SER A 103 -5.29 4.43 -4.30
C SER A 103 -6.09 3.63 -5.33
N ALA A 104 -5.69 2.37 -5.56
CA ALA A 104 -6.38 1.46 -6.46
C ALA A 104 -7.81 1.15 -5.99
N PHE A 105 -8.01 0.93 -4.70
CA PHE A 105 -9.32 0.69 -4.10
C PHE A 105 -10.27 1.89 -4.30
N ALA A 106 -9.78 3.10 -4.05
CA ALA A 106 -10.54 4.33 -4.27
C ALA A 106 -10.88 4.55 -5.76
N ALA A 107 -10.03 4.08 -6.67
CA ALA A 107 -10.29 4.08 -8.10
C ALA A 107 -11.19 2.91 -8.56
N LYS A 108 -11.71 2.08 -7.65
CA LYS A 108 -12.48 0.85 -7.92
C LYS A 108 -11.72 -0.21 -8.75
N ALA A 109 -10.41 -0.09 -8.84
CA ALA A 109 -9.51 -1.05 -9.47
C ALA A 109 -9.21 -2.20 -8.48
N LEU A 110 -10.26 -3.00 -8.16
CA LEU A 110 -10.25 -3.94 -7.05
C LEU A 110 -9.16 -5.01 -7.19
N ASP A 111 -8.89 -5.51 -8.39
CA ASP A 111 -7.83 -6.52 -8.59
C ASP A 111 -6.42 -5.95 -8.36
N HIS A 112 -6.20 -4.67 -8.66
CA HIS A 112 -4.94 -3.98 -8.32
C HIS A 112 -4.83 -3.77 -6.81
N ALA A 113 -5.91 -3.33 -6.15
CA ALA A 113 -5.93 -3.16 -4.70
C ALA A 113 -5.63 -4.48 -3.96
N ILE A 114 -6.27 -5.58 -4.37
CA ILE A 114 -6.06 -6.91 -3.80
C ILE A 114 -4.60 -7.35 -3.94
N ARG A 115 -3.98 -7.17 -5.12
CA ARG A 115 -2.57 -7.49 -5.32
C ARG A 115 -1.67 -6.67 -4.39
N ASP A 116 -1.84 -5.36 -4.38
CA ASP A 116 -0.99 -4.47 -3.58
C ASP A 116 -1.13 -4.74 -2.07
N TYR A 117 -2.34 -4.99 -1.55
CA TYR A 117 -2.54 -5.37 -0.14
C TYR A 117 -1.95 -6.75 0.18
N THR A 118 -2.08 -7.71 -0.73
CA THR A 118 -1.47 -9.03 -0.59
C THR A 118 0.05 -8.93 -0.51
N ASP A 119 0.66 -8.14 -1.38
CA ASP A 119 2.10 -7.94 -1.39
C ASP A 119 2.58 -7.12 -0.17
N ALA A 120 1.75 -6.19 0.34
CA ALA A 120 2.01 -5.50 1.60
C ALA A 120 2.05 -6.49 2.78
N LEU A 121 1.12 -7.46 2.83
CA LEU A 121 1.09 -8.50 3.86
C LEU A 121 2.23 -9.53 3.72
N ARG A 122 2.68 -9.82 2.50
CA ARG A 122 3.90 -10.62 2.29
C ARG A 122 5.15 -9.92 2.81
N ALA A 123 5.21 -8.59 2.68
CA ALA A 123 6.32 -7.78 3.20
C ALA A 123 6.23 -7.58 4.71
N ASN A 124 5.03 -7.39 5.26
CA ASN A 124 4.75 -7.26 6.68
C ASN A 124 3.43 -7.97 7.05
N PRO A 125 3.48 -9.22 7.52
CA PRO A 125 2.29 -9.99 7.91
C PRO A 125 1.47 -9.35 9.04
N GLN A 126 2.08 -8.48 9.85
CA GLN A 126 1.44 -7.77 10.96
C GLN A 126 0.76 -6.46 10.54
N HIS A 127 0.73 -6.14 9.24
CA HIS A 127 0.13 -4.90 8.75
C HIS A 127 -1.41 -4.96 8.83
N ALA A 128 -1.96 -4.70 10.01
CA ALA A 128 -3.39 -4.84 10.31
C ALA A 128 -4.31 -4.04 9.36
N ALA A 129 -3.88 -2.84 8.94
CA ALA A 129 -4.67 -2.03 8.01
C ALA A 129 -4.72 -2.66 6.60
N ALA A 130 -3.62 -3.24 6.11
CA ALA A 130 -3.60 -3.93 4.83
C ALA A 130 -4.49 -5.17 4.86
N LYS A 131 -4.50 -5.92 5.97
CA LYS A 131 -5.38 -7.08 6.17
C LYS A 131 -6.86 -6.68 6.05
N ARG A 132 -7.30 -5.69 6.83
CA ARG A 132 -8.69 -5.21 6.79
C ARG A 132 -9.09 -4.73 5.40
N ASN A 133 -8.22 -3.98 4.73
CA ASN A 133 -8.51 -3.44 3.41
C ASN A 133 -8.50 -4.53 2.32
N LEU A 134 -7.68 -5.58 2.47
CA LEU A 134 -7.73 -6.76 1.60
C LEU A 134 -9.06 -7.49 1.72
N GLU A 135 -9.54 -7.75 2.93
CA GLU A 135 -10.84 -8.39 3.17
C GLU A 135 -11.98 -7.56 2.57
N LEU A 136 -11.94 -6.24 2.75
CA LEU A 136 -12.92 -5.33 2.17
C LEU A 136 -12.88 -5.36 0.63
N ALA A 137 -11.69 -5.34 0.04
CA ALA A 137 -11.52 -5.39 -1.42
C ALA A 137 -12.03 -6.71 -2.01
N LEU A 138 -11.76 -7.84 -1.36
CA LEU A 138 -12.27 -9.16 -1.75
C LEU A 138 -13.80 -9.22 -1.68
N THR A 139 -14.40 -8.68 -0.62
CA THR A 139 -15.86 -8.60 -0.46
C THR A 139 -16.49 -7.77 -1.58
N ARG A 140 -15.93 -6.60 -1.88
CA ARG A 140 -16.39 -5.73 -2.95
C ARG A 140 -16.28 -6.39 -4.32
N ARG A 141 -15.20 -7.10 -4.60
CA ARG A 141 -15.02 -7.86 -5.83
C ARG A 141 -16.08 -8.97 -5.99
N ARG A 142 -16.36 -9.73 -4.92
CA ARG A 142 -17.42 -10.76 -4.94
C ARG A 142 -18.79 -10.14 -5.22
N GLN A 143 -19.15 -9.05 -4.57
CA GLN A 143 -20.40 -8.33 -4.81
C GLN A 143 -20.52 -7.87 -6.26
N GLN A 144 -19.45 -7.32 -6.82
CA GLN A 144 -19.42 -6.88 -8.21
C GLN A 144 -19.63 -8.06 -9.19
N GLN A 145 -18.99 -9.19 -8.95
CA GLN A 145 -19.16 -10.40 -9.76
C GLN A 145 -20.61 -10.94 -9.69
N GLN A 146 -21.21 -10.99 -8.50
CA GLN A 146 -22.60 -11.41 -8.32
C GLN A 146 -23.58 -10.49 -9.06
N GLN A 147 -23.38 -9.18 -9.00
CA GLN A 147 -24.20 -8.22 -9.75
C GLN A 147 -24.09 -8.41 -11.25
N GLN A 148 -22.88 -8.64 -11.78
CA GLN A 148 -22.66 -8.91 -13.19
C GLN A 148 -23.36 -10.20 -13.65
N GLN A 149 -23.25 -11.28 -12.86
CA GLN A 149 -23.93 -12.55 -13.17
C GLN A 149 -25.46 -12.40 -13.16
N SER A 150 -26.01 -11.69 -12.16
CA SER A 150 -27.45 -11.44 -12.07
C SER A 150 -27.95 -10.63 -13.28
N SER A 151 -27.21 -9.62 -13.69
CA SER A 151 -27.54 -8.81 -14.84
C SER A 151 -27.49 -9.61 -16.15
N GLN A 152 -26.52 -10.48 -16.34
CA GLN A 152 -26.39 -11.36 -17.48
C GLN A 152 -27.56 -12.38 -17.56
N ASN A 153 -27.92 -12.98 -16.41
CA ASN A 153 -29.05 -13.91 -16.34
C ASN A 153 -30.38 -13.22 -16.67
N GLN A 154 -30.59 -11.99 -16.20
CA GLN A 154 -31.78 -11.22 -16.54
C GLN A 154 -31.87 -10.88 -18.05
N GLN A 155 -30.73 -10.52 -18.65
CA GLN A 155 -30.68 -10.26 -20.11
C GLN A 155 -30.94 -11.52 -20.93
N GLN A 156 -30.43 -12.68 -20.53
CA GLN A 156 -30.69 -13.95 -21.19
C GLN A 156 -32.17 -14.38 -21.09
N GLN A 157 -32.80 -14.16 -19.92
CA GLN A 157 -34.25 -14.44 -19.76
C GLN A 157 -35.12 -13.52 -20.60
N GLN A 158 -34.74 -12.28 -20.85
CA GLN A 158 -35.48 -11.36 -21.73
C GLN A 158 -35.32 -11.68 -23.22
N GLN A 159 -34.18 -12.27 -23.62
CA GLN A 159 -33.94 -12.70 -25.01
C GLN A 159 -34.46 -14.11 -25.33
N GLY A 160 -34.76 -14.91 -24.28
CA GLY A 160 -35.18 -16.31 -24.41
C GLY A 160 -36.69 -16.55 -24.41
N GLN A 161 -37.54 -15.56 -24.70
CA GLN A 161 -38.99 -15.76 -24.88
C GLN A 161 -39.35 -16.27 -26.29
N THR A 162 -38.63 -17.27 -26.76
CA THR A 162 -39.14 -18.27 -27.71
C THR A 162 -39.24 -19.59 -26.96
N PRO A 163 -40.39 -20.34 -27.06
CA PRO A 163 -40.55 -21.56 -26.24
C PRO A 163 -39.66 -22.67 -26.78
N GLN A 164 -38.52 -22.89 -26.12
CA GLN A 164 -37.69 -24.07 -26.33
C GLN A 164 -37.84 -25.04 -25.16
N LYS A 165 -38.10 -26.30 -25.58
CA LYS A 165 -38.24 -27.54 -24.78
C LYS A 165 -37.18 -27.67 -23.68
N PRO A 166 -37.48 -28.24 -22.51
CA PRO A 166 -36.52 -28.36 -21.39
C PRO A 166 -35.33 -29.21 -21.79
N GLN A 167 -34.13 -28.63 -21.74
CA GLN A 167 -32.86 -29.35 -21.75
C GLN A 167 -32.45 -29.67 -20.29
N PRO A 168 -31.87 -30.85 -20.05
CA PRO A 168 -31.44 -31.24 -18.71
C PRO A 168 -30.34 -30.30 -18.17
N ALA A 169 -30.45 -29.99 -16.87
CA ALA A 169 -29.52 -29.13 -16.15
C ALA A 169 -28.07 -29.57 -16.33
N PRO A 170 -27.13 -28.65 -16.60
CA PRO A 170 -25.72 -29.00 -16.56
C PRO A 170 -25.31 -29.26 -15.10
N SER A 171 -24.73 -30.44 -14.89
CA SER A 171 -24.09 -30.86 -13.64
C SER A 171 -23.12 -29.75 -13.16
N GLN A 172 -23.25 -29.35 -11.90
CA GLN A 172 -22.34 -28.44 -11.22
C GLN A 172 -20.94 -29.06 -11.18
N GLY A 173 -20.14 -28.75 -12.18
CA GLY A 173 -18.72 -29.01 -12.15
C GLY A 173 -18.09 -28.09 -11.10
N GLN A 174 -17.58 -28.68 -10.04
CA GLN A 174 -16.73 -27.99 -9.08
C GLN A 174 -15.56 -27.34 -9.83
N GLN A 175 -15.63 -26.00 -9.98
CA GLN A 175 -14.51 -25.26 -10.54
C GLN A 175 -13.34 -25.37 -9.57
N LYS A 176 -12.29 -26.06 -9.98
CA LYS A 176 -11.00 -26.04 -9.26
C LYS A 176 -10.55 -24.58 -9.13
N PRO A 177 -10.18 -24.14 -7.91
CA PRO A 177 -9.72 -22.77 -7.69
C PRO A 177 -8.51 -22.48 -8.58
N LYS A 178 -8.48 -21.29 -9.19
CA LYS A 178 -7.32 -20.83 -9.97
C LYS A 178 -6.10 -20.71 -9.05
N PRO A 179 -4.87 -21.04 -9.51
CA PRO A 179 -3.66 -21.11 -8.67
C PRO A 179 -3.38 -19.88 -7.78
N GLY A 180 -3.74 -18.68 -8.22
CA GLY A 180 -3.58 -17.46 -7.42
C GLY A 180 -4.62 -17.25 -6.30
N GLN A 181 -5.75 -17.97 -6.32
CA GLN A 181 -6.80 -17.86 -5.31
C GLN A 181 -6.50 -18.70 -4.06
N LEU A 182 -5.88 -19.88 -4.26
CA LEU A 182 -5.42 -20.76 -3.17
C LEU A 182 -4.32 -20.09 -2.33
N ASP A 183 -3.38 -19.43 -2.98
CA ASP A 183 -2.28 -18.72 -2.31
C ASP A 183 -2.78 -17.55 -1.43
N LEU A 184 -3.80 -16.83 -1.89
CA LEU A 184 -4.40 -15.72 -1.14
C LEU A 184 -5.18 -16.20 0.09
N GLU A 185 -5.97 -17.26 -0.04
CA GLU A 185 -6.71 -17.83 1.10
C GLU A 185 -5.75 -18.45 2.12
N ALA A 186 -4.68 -19.12 1.67
CA ALA A 186 -3.64 -19.63 2.53
C ALA A 186 -2.93 -18.52 3.29
N LEU A 187 -2.62 -17.39 2.62
CA LEU A 187 -2.03 -16.21 3.25
C LEU A 187 -2.96 -15.60 4.31
N LEU A 188 -4.24 -15.42 4.00
CA LEU A 188 -5.22 -14.89 4.96
C LEU A 188 -5.37 -15.80 6.18
N ARG A 189 -5.43 -17.13 5.99
CA ARG A 189 -5.46 -18.10 7.09
C ARG A 189 -4.20 -18.01 7.95
N SER A 190 -3.01 -17.92 7.35
CA SER A 190 -1.75 -17.82 8.08
C SER A 190 -1.69 -16.54 8.93
N VAL A 191 -2.15 -15.41 8.40
CA VAL A 191 -2.23 -14.13 9.13
C VAL A 191 -3.25 -14.21 10.27
N GLN A 192 -4.42 -14.83 10.05
CA GLN A 192 -5.42 -15.05 11.10
C GLN A 192 -4.91 -15.96 12.21
N GLN A 193 -4.19 -17.01 11.85
CA GLN A 193 -3.60 -17.94 12.80
C GLN A 193 -2.54 -17.27 13.69
N GLN A 194 -1.68 -16.45 13.10
CA GLN A 194 -0.70 -15.65 13.85
C GLN A 194 -1.38 -14.70 14.85
N GLU A 195 -2.44 -14.01 14.43
CA GLU A 195 -3.20 -13.10 15.30
C GLU A 195 -3.84 -13.84 16.49
N GLN A 196 -4.42 -15.01 16.24
CA GLN A 196 -4.96 -15.86 17.32
C GLN A 196 -3.88 -16.34 18.29
N ASP A 197 -2.71 -16.72 17.76
CA ASP A 197 -1.58 -17.15 18.60
C ASP A 197 -1.01 -16.01 19.45
N GLU A 198 -0.94 -14.80 18.90
CA GLU A 198 -0.56 -13.61 19.68
C GLU A 198 -1.58 -13.27 20.77
N LEU A 199 -2.87 -13.31 20.45
CA LEU A 199 -3.93 -13.12 21.44
C LEU A 199 -3.89 -14.17 22.56
N ARG A 200 -3.59 -15.45 22.21
CA ARG A 200 -3.38 -16.51 23.20
C ARG A 200 -2.17 -16.23 24.09
N ARG A 201 -1.04 -15.80 23.49
CA ARG A 201 0.18 -15.44 24.23
C ARG A 201 -0.04 -14.25 25.15
N MET A 202 -0.75 -13.20 24.70
CA MET A 202 -1.08 -12.06 25.54
C MET A 202 -2.00 -12.45 26.71
N LYS A 203 -3.03 -13.27 26.47
CA LYS A 203 -3.91 -13.80 27.51
C LYS A 203 -3.16 -14.68 28.52
N ALA A 204 -2.25 -15.54 28.04
CA ALA A 204 -1.41 -16.37 28.89
C ALA A 204 -0.49 -15.52 29.77
N LYS A 205 0.11 -14.47 29.21
CA LYS A 205 0.98 -13.53 29.95
C LYS A 205 0.18 -12.73 30.99
N SER A 206 -1.02 -12.24 30.64
CA SER A 206 -1.91 -11.55 31.59
C SER A 206 -2.37 -12.46 32.74
N ASN A 207 -2.58 -13.76 32.49
CA ASN A 207 -2.93 -14.72 33.52
C ASN A 207 -1.73 -15.14 34.39
N SER A 208 -0.50 -15.04 33.89
CA SER A 208 0.72 -15.29 34.69
C SER A 208 1.05 -14.12 35.62
N ASP A 209 0.88 -12.90 35.13
CA ASP A 209 1.11 -11.67 35.94
C ASP A 209 0.04 -11.47 37.05
N GLY A 210 -1.14 -12.05 36.88
CA GLY A 210 -2.21 -12.03 37.91
C GLY A 210 -2.04 -13.08 39.04
N ARG A 211 -0.98 -13.89 39.03
CA ARG A 211 -0.70 -14.91 40.05
C ARG A 211 0.45 -14.57 41.01
N VAL A 212 0.96 -13.38 40.98
CA VAL A 212 1.99 -12.92 41.93
C VAL A 212 1.36 -11.89 42.86
N GLY A 213 0.68 -12.39 43.87
CA GLY A 213 0.17 -11.55 44.93
C GLY A 213 -0.64 -12.36 45.94
N TRP A 214 0.01 -12.85 46.97
CA TRP A 214 -0.28 -13.08 48.36
C TRP A 214 0.73 -14.00 49.00
#